data_dab2e32705623b2cda537d0f1e993f96
#
_entry.id   dab2e32705623b2cda537d0f1e993f96
#
_cell.length_a   1.000
_cell.length_b   1.000
_cell.length_c   1.000
_cell.angle_alpha   90.00
_cell.angle_beta   90.00
_cell.angle_gamma   90.00
#
_symmetry.space_group_name_H-M   'P 1'
#
loop_
_entity.id
_entity.type
_entity.pdbx_description
1 polymer ?
#
loop_
_entity_poly.entity_id
_entity_poly.type
_entity_poly.pdbx_seq_one_letter_code
_entity_poly.pdbx_strand_id
1 'polypeptide(L)'
;LLELRPGDQVVVDGVVVDAIGLEVDESLLTGEADPVDKAVGDMVLSGSFVAAGTGHVRATGIGSESYAATLAEEARRFSLVDSELRSGVNSILRWLTVIIPPAAGLLLIRLLVTEDLWEEALRGTVAAAVAMVPDGLVLLTSLSFIVGVIALARRGALARELASVELLARVDILCLDKTGTITTGEIAFAGIETIGATTTDEAASAVGAMAAVDPAPNATLAALASALDAPDWTATTTVPFSSARKWAAADFDGRATFHLGAPDILLPKGEWAVARERVAELAKSGQRVLVLTRSSAGTCDPETLPAARLPMCLILLEDTVRPEAPEILAWFAEQGVSLKVISGDHPATVAAVARRAGVPGADHWIDARDLPDDPEALADAGAAGAVFGRVT
;
A
#
# COMPACT_ATOMS: atom_id res chain seq x y z
N LEU A 1 18.63 -3.43 26.52
CA LEU A 1 17.23 -3.19 26.88
C LEU A 1 16.82 -1.86 26.27
N LEU A 2 15.68 -1.83 25.59
CA LEU A 2 15.09 -0.66 24.98
C LEU A 2 13.72 -0.43 25.62
N GLU A 3 13.41 0.81 25.92
CA GLU A 3 12.07 1.24 26.30
C GLU A 3 11.33 1.66 25.03
N LEU A 4 10.10 1.19 24.86
CA LEU A 4 9.22 1.51 23.75
C LEU A 4 8.01 2.32 24.25
N ARG A 5 7.70 3.42 23.56
CA ARG A 5 6.57 4.32 23.84
C ARG A 5 5.75 4.55 22.57
N PRO A 6 4.49 4.95 22.67
CA PRO A 6 3.67 5.27 21.50
C PRO A 6 4.34 6.26 20.57
N GLY A 7 4.39 5.90 19.28
CA GLY A 7 5.06 6.67 18.24
C GLY A 7 6.54 6.34 18.02
N ASP A 8 7.17 5.54 18.88
CA ASP A 8 8.55 5.12 18.69
C ASP A 8 8.66 4.11 17.54
N GLN A 9 9.72 4.24 16.76
CA GLN A 9 10.12 3.22 15.80
C GLN A 9 10.95 2.13 16.49
N VAL A 10 10.61 0.88 16.27
CA VAL A 10 11.40 -0.27 16.70
C VAL A 10 12.65 -0.37 15.81
N VAL A 11 13.81 0.00 16.37
CA VAL A 11 15.06 0.11 15.61
C VAL A 11 15.87 -1.18 15.54
N VAL A 12 15.53 -2.20 16.33
CA VAL A 12 16.20 -3.51 16.38
C VAL A 12 15.17 -4.60 16.64
N ASP A 13 15.46 -5.82 16.19
CA ASP A 13 14.62 -6.96 16.59
C ASP A 13 14.84 -7.31 18.06
N GLY A 14 13.79 -7.70 18.73
CA GLY A 14 13.89 -8.01 20.16
C GLY A 14 12.75 -8.83 20.70
N VAL A 15 12.91 -9.26 21.95
CA VAL A 15 11.90 -9.99 22.71
C VAL A 15 11.36 -9.08 23.81
N VAL A 16 10.05 -8.98 23.90
CA VAL A 16 9.36 -8.21 24.95
C VAL A 16 9.63 -8.80 26.31
N VAL A 17 10.14 -7.98 27.24
CA VAL A 17 10.46 -8.38 28.62
C VAL A 17 9.38 -7.91 29.58
N ASP A 18 8.77 -6.76 29.26
CA ASP A 18 7.69 -6.14 30.02
C ASP A 18 6.79 -5.38 29.06
N ALA A 19 5.47 -5.42 29.26
CA ALA A 19 4.50 -4.75 28.39
C ALA A 19 3.27 -4.31 29.20
N ILE A 20 2.82 -3.10 28.93
CA ILE A 20 1.57 -2.54 29.44
C ILE A 20 0.73 -2.10 28.24
N GLY A 21 -0.12 -3.01 27.75
CA GLY A 21 -0.97 -2.76 26.58
C GLY A 21 -0.17 -2.40 25.30
N LEU A 22 0.98 -3.03 25.11
CA LEU A 22 1.87 -2.75 23.98
C LEU A 22 1.25 -3.25 22.68
N GLU A 23 0.88 -2.34 21.80
CA GLU A 23 0.42 -2.60 20.43
C GLU A 23 1.48 -2.09 19.44
N VAL A 24 1.88 -2.94 18.50
CA VAL A 24 2.91 -2.64 17.49
C VAL A 24 2.31 -2.70 16.10
N ASP A 25 2.45 -1.62 15.36
CA ASP A 25 2.11 -1.54 13.94
C ASP A 25 3.24 -2.15 13.11
N GLU A 26 2.97 -3.31 12.54
CA GLU A 26 3.87 -4.07 11.67
C GLU A 26 3.49 -3.91 10.17
N SER A 27 2.61 -2.97 9.83
CA SER A 27 2.05 -2.80 8.48
C SER A 27 3.11 -2.60 7.39
N LEU A 28 4.21 -1.91 7.71
CA LEU A 28 5.34 -1.74 6.78
C LEU A 28 6.11 -3.04 6.51
N LEU A 29 5.95 -4.05 7.35
CA LEU A 29 6.67 -5.32 7.26
C LEU A 29 5.78 -6.44 6.71
N THR A 30 4.52 -6.47 7.15
CA THR A 30 3.56 -7.54 6.85
C THR A 30 2.49 -7.12 5.84
N GLY A 31 2.30 -5.79 5.65
CA GLY A 31 1.19 -5.25 4.86
C GLY A 31 -0.16 -5.24 5.59
N GLU A 32 -0.24 -5.76 6.81
CA GLU A 32 -1.47 -5.76 7.63
C GLU A 32 -1.58 -4.45 8.39
N ALA A 33 -2.70 -3.74 8.22
CA ALA A 33 -2.91 -2.41 8.78
C ALA A 33 -3.31 -2.40 10.26
N ASP A 34 -3.71 -3.54 10.83
CA ASP A 34 -4.12 -3.62 12.22
C ASP A 34 -2.90 -3.83 13.13
N PRO A 35 -2.70 -2.99 14.19
CA PRO A 35 -1.64 -3.19 15.16
C PRO A 35 -1.78 -4.52 15.89
N VAL A 36 -0.66 -5.15 16.18
CA VAL A 36 -0.57 -6.46 16.84
C VAL A 36 -0.28 -6.27 18.31
N ASP A 37 -1.11 -6.86 19.18
CA ASP A 37 -0.86 -6.91 20.64
C ASP A 37 0.41 -7.74 20.92
N LYS A 38 1.34 -7.19 21.70
CA LYS A 38 2.59 -7.86 22.10
C LYS A 38 2.63 -8.11 23.60
N ALA A 39 2.68 -9.39 23.95
CA ALA A 39 2.84 -9.86 25.33
C ALA A 39 4.32 -10.11 25.66
N VAL A 40 4.60 -10.31 26.96
CA VAL A 40 5.95 -10.71 27.42
C VAL A 40 6.34 -12.04 26.79
N GLY A 41 7.50 -12.07 26.13
CA GLY A 41 8.02 -13.20 25.39
C GLY A 41 7.82 -13.11 23.87
N ASP A 42 6.97 -12.21 23.39
CA ASP A 42 6.74 -12.01 21.96
C ASP A 42 7.90 -11.28 21.29
N MET A 43 8.07 -11.52 20.01
CA MET A 43 9.06 -10.80 19.21
C MET A 43 8.47 -9.50 18.67
N VAL A 44 9.29 -8.45 18.70
CA VAL A 44 9.09 -7.22 17.93
C VAL A 44 10.17 -7.12 16.86
N LEU A 45 9.78 -6.66 15.68
CA LEU A 45 10.65 -6.59 14.51
C LEU A 45 11.08 -5.15 14.24
N SER A 46 12.33 -4.98 13.86
CA SER A 46 12.85 -3.68 13.42
C SER A 46 12.10 -3.18 12.19
N GLY A 47 11.81 -1.88 12.16
CA GLY A 47 11.02 -1.26 11.09
C GLY A 47 9.53 -1.11 11.40
N SER A 48 9.03 -1.72 12.48
CA SER A 48 7.67 -1.48 12.99
C SER A 48 7.59 -0.23 13.88
N PHE A 49 6.37 0.18 14.22
CA PHE A 49 6.10 1.34 15.08
C PHE A 49 5.21 0.96 16.26
N VAL A 50 5.44 1.60 17.40
CA VAL A 50 4.56 1.42 18.57
C VAL A 50 3.28 2.24 18.35
N ALA A 51 2.15 1.55 18.22
CA ALA A 51 0.84 2.17 18.01
C ALA A 51 0.22 2.62 19.33
N ALA A 52 0.35 1.80 20.40
CA ALA A 52 -0.20 2.10 21.71
C ALA A 52 0.58 1.36 22.82
N GLY A 53 0.37 1.78 24.07
CA GLY A 53 0.98 1.15 25.25
C GLY A 53 2.48 1.44 25.39
N THR A 54 3.10 0.76 26.36
CA THR A 54 4.54 0.89 26.63
C THR A 54 5.14 -0.48 26.95
N GLY A 55 6.43 -0.65 26.71
CA GLY A 55 7.10 -1.90 27.04
C GLY A 55 8.62 -1.79 27.05
N HIS A 56 9.27 -2.83 27.56
CA HIS A 56 10.71 -3.00 27.49
C HIS A 56 11.06 -4.19 26.62
N VAL A 57 11.99 -4.00 25.71
CA VAL A 57 12.42 -5.01 24.75
C VAL A 57 13.90 -5.30 24.90
N ARG A 58 14.25 -6.57 24.97
CA ARG A 58 15.64 -7.02 24.92
C ARG A 58 16.03 -7.27 23.48
N ALA A 59 16.94 -6.47 22.95
CA ALA A 59 17.46 -6.60 21.59
C ALA A 59 18.08 -7.99 21.36
N THR A 60 17.73 -8.60 20.22
CA THR A 60 18.23 -9.91 19.77
C THR A 60 18.86 -9.83 18.40
N GLY A 61 18.33 -9.05 17.45
CA GLY A 61 18.88 -8.82 16.12
C GLY A 61 19.27 -7.36 15.94
N ILE A 62 20.56 -7.10 15.71
CA ILE A 62 21.14 -5.75 15.59
C ILE A 62 21.91 -5.57 14.27
N GLY A 63 21.86 -4.36 13.70
CA GLY A 63 22.62 -4.02 12.50
C GLY A 63 22.18 -4.83 11.29
N SER A 64 23.11 -5.52 10.62
CA SER A 64 22.83 -6.33 9.42
C SER A 64 22.01 -7.59 9.69
N GLU A 65 21.89 -8.03 10.95
CA GLU A 65 21.09 -9.20 11.32
C GLU A 65 19.65 -8.82 11.68
N SER A 66 19.31 -7.54 11.71
CA SER A 66 17.93 -7.10 11.96
C SER A 66 17.02 -7.38 10.75
N TYR A 67 15.75 -7.61 11.02
CA TYR A 67 14.74 -7.89 9.99
C TYR A 67 14.66 -6.79 8.94
N ALA A 68 14.62 -5.52 9.37
CA ALA A 68 14.62 -4.38 8.45
C ALA A 68 15.86 -4.33 7.56
N ALA A 69 17.05 -4.67 8.09
CA ALA A 69 18.29 -4.69 7.30
C ALA A 69 18.27 -5.84 6.28
N THR A 70 17.78 -7.03 6.67
CA THR A 70 17.62 -8.18 5.77
C THR A 70 16.64 -7.85 4.63
N LEU A 71 15.49 -7.28 4.96
CA LEU A 71 14.50 -6.84 3.97
C LEU A 71 15.07 -5.77 3.02
N ALA A 72 15.82 -4.80 3.56
CA ALA A 72 16.48 -3.76 2.77
C ALA A 72 17.58 -4.35 1.85
N GLU A 73 18.28 -5.40 2.29
CA GLU A 73 19.29 -6.08 1.47
C GLU A 73 18.64 -6.92 0.37
N GLU A 74 17.54 -7.60 0.65
CA GLU A 74 16.75 -8.30 -0.36
C GLU A 74 16.18 -7.32 -1.40
N ALA A 75 15.64 -6.19 -0.96
CA ALA A 75 15.21 -5.12 -1.86
C ALA A 75 16.35 -4.48 -2.67
N ARG A 76 17.59 -4.54 -2.16
CA ARG A 76 18.82 -4.12 -2.88
C ARG A 76 19.35 -5.16 -3.85
N ARG A 77 18.96 -6.42 -3.73
CA ARG A 77 19.30 -7.46 -4.71
C ARG A 77 18.60 -7.16 -6.02
N PHE A 78 19.15 -6.22 -6.76
CA PHE A 78 18.71 -5.89 -8.09
C PHE A 78 18.86 -7.12 -9.00
N SER A 79 17.75 -7.64 -9.50
CA SER A 79 17.79 -8.35 -10.77
C SER A 79 17.99 -7.28 -11.85
N LEU A 80 19.12 -7.32 -12.57
CA LEU A 80 19.31 -6.53 -13.78
C LEU A 80 18.14 -6.84 -14.70
N VAL A 81 17.34 -5.84 -14.99
CA VAL A 81 16.20 -6.02 -15.89
C VAL A 81 16.73 -6.19 -17.30
N ASP A 82 16.43 -7.32 -17.93
CA ASP A 82 16.83 -7.61 -19.30
C ASP A 82 16.09 -6.70 -20.26
N SER A 83 16.83 -5.78 -20.89
CA SER A 83 16.36 -4.99 -22.02
C SER A 83 16.32 -5.86 -23.27
N GLU A 84 15.14 -6.05 -23.86
CA GLU A 84 15.01 -6.81 -25.11
C GLU A 84 15.77 -6.16 -26.27
N LEU A 85 15.76 -4.82 -26.35
CA LEU A 85 16.53 -4.09 -27.36
C LEU A 85 18.04 -4.36 -27.20
N ARG A 86 18.55 -4.28 -25.95
CA ARG A 86 19.95 -4.58 -25.66
C ARG A 86 20.29 -6.04 -25.94
N SER A 87 19.41 -6.95 -25.57
CA SER A 87 19.55 -8.39 -25.84
C SER A 87 19.53 -8.69 -27.34
N GLY A 88 18.62 -8.05 -28.09
CA GLY A 88 18.57 -8.11 -29.55
C GLY A 88 19.85 -7.61 -30.20
N VAL A 89 20.34 -6.43 -29.81
CA VAL A 89 21.61 -5.88 -30.32
C VAL A 89 22.79 -6.82 -29.98
N ASN A 90 22.87 -7.31 -28.75
CA ASN A 90 23.90 -8.26 -28.35
C ASN A 90 23.83 -9.58 -29.14
N SER A 91 22.63 -10.03 -29.46
CA SER A 91 22.44 -11.23 -30.31
C SER A 91 22.98 -11.01 -31.73
N ILE A 92 22.67 -9.85 -32.36
CA ILE A 92 23.23 -9.47 -33.66
C ILE A 92 24.75 -9.44 -33.58
N LEU A 93 25.31 -8.76 -32.58
CA LEU A 93 26.77 -8.66 -32.43
C LEU A 93 27.41 -10.06 -32.24
N ARG A 94 26.77 -10.96 -31.48
CA ARG A 94 27.24 -12.34 -31.30
C ARG A 94 27.27 -13.10 -32.65
N TRP A 95 26.24 -12.98 -33.46
CA TRP A 95 26.21 -13.56 -34.78
C TRP A 95 27.33 -12.99 -35.71
N LEU A 96 27.54 -11.68 -35.69
CA LEU A 96 28.61 -11.03 -36.42
C LEU A 96 29.98 -11.49 -35.98
N THR A 97 30.19 -11.70 -34.66
CA THR A 97 31.46 -12.25 -34.12
C THR A 97 31.78 -13.64 -34.68
N VAL A 98 30.77 -14.43 -35.07
CA VAL A 98 30.94 -15.74 -35.69
C VAL A 98 31.13 -15.64 -37.21
N ILE A 99 30.46 -14.69 -37.89
CA ILE A 99 30.42 -14.57 -39.37
C ILE A 99 31.62 -13.76 -39.87
N ILE A 100 32.03 -12.69 -39.17
CA ILE A 100 33.10 -11.78 -39.68
C ILE A 100 34.45 -12.49 -39.78
N PRO A 101 34.95 -13.32 -38.84
CA PRO A 101 36.26 -13.94 -38.98
C PRO A 101 36.41 -14.84 -40.20
N PRO A 102 35.48 -15.75 -40.52
CA PRO A 102 35.60 -16.56 -41.73
C PRO A 102 35.45 -15.73 -43.03
N ALA A 103 34.58 -14.72 -43.02
CA ALA A 103 34.44 -13.83 -44.17
C ALA A 103 35.72 -13.01 -44.38
N ALA A 104 36.29 -12.45 -43.32
CA ALA A 104 37.57 -11.74 -43.36
C ALA A 104 38.73 -12.67 -43.81
N GLY A 105 38.74 -13.94 -43.32
CA GLY A 105 39.70 -14.93 -43.73
C GLY A 105 39.64 -15.25 -45.24
N LEU A 106 38.43 -15.44 -45.79
CA LEU A 106 38.23 -15.65 -47.23
C LEU A 106 38.68 -14.41 -48.05
N LEU A 107 38.38 -13.21 -47.56
CA LEU A 107 38.79 -11.97 -48.19
C LEU A 107 40.31 -11.83 -48.17
N LEU A 108 40.96 -12.14 -47.05
CA LEU A 108 42.41 -12.10 -46.92
C LEU A 108 43.06 -13.09 -47.88
N ILE A 109 42.58 -14.32 -47.97
CA ILE A 109 43.10 -15.30 -48.93
C ILE A 109 42.97 -14.79 -50.36
N ARG A 110 41.82 -14.21 -50.73
CA ARG A 110 41.59 -13.64 -52.06
C ARG A 110 42.58 -12.49 -52.34
N LEU A 111 42.72 -11.57 -51.41
CA LEU A 111 43.59 -10.40 -51.56
C LEU A 111 45.09 -10.78 -51.65
N LEU A 112 45.52 -11.79 -50.86
CA LEU A 112 46.87 -12.33 -50.95
C LEU A 112 47.21 -12.98 -52.31
N VAL A 113 46.21 -13.40 -53.06
CA VAL A 113 46.37 -13.96 -54.40
C VAL A 113 46.34 -12.87 -55.48
N THR A 114 45.67 -11.73 -55.22
CA THR A 114 45.44 -10.68 -56.23
C THR A 114 46.37 -9.46 -56.03
N GLU A 115 46.89 -9.23 -54.81
CA GLU A 115 47.79 -8.11 -54.51
C GLU A 115 49.23 -8.59 -54.38
N ASP A 116 50.15 -7.76 -54.84
CA ASP A 116 51.59 -8.06 -54.79
C ASP A 116 52.20 -7.87 -53.41
N LEU A 117 51.58 -7.06 -52.55
CA LEU A 117 52.03 -6.76 -51.20
C LEU A 117 51.07 -7.30 -50.16
N TRP A 118 51.56 -8.14 -49.25
CA TRP A 118 50.76 -8.71 -48.14
C TRP A 118 50.22 -7.64 -47.18
N GLU A 119 50.93 -6.49 -47.04
CA GLU A 119 50.46 -5.37 -46.23
C GLU A 119 49.20 -4.73 -46.76
N GLU A 120 49.03 -4.61 -48.05
CA GLU A 120 47.83 -4.08 -48.71
C GLU A 120 46.64 -5.05 -48.58
N ALA A 121 46.90 -6.32 -48.72
CA ALA A 121 45.91 -7.38 -48.48
C ALA A 121 45.40 -7.36 -47.00
N LEU A 122 46.31 -7.19 -46.03
CA LEU A 122 45.95 -7.09 -44.63
C LEU A 122 45.14 -5.84 -44.33
N ARG A 123 45.60 -4.66 -44.85
CA ARG A 123 44.87 -3.38 -44.65
C ARG A 123 43.45 -3.46 -45.24
N GLY A 124 43.31 -4.00 -46.45
CA GLY A 124 42.00 -4.15 -47.09
C GLY A 124 41.07 -5.08 -46.30
N THR A 125 41.60 -6.18 -45.77
CA THR A 125 40.85 -7.13 -44.93
C THR A 125 40.37 -6.49 -43.64
N VAL A 126 41.26 -5.78 -42.92
CA VAL A 126 40.91 -5.11 -41.68
C VAL A 126 39.89 -4.00 -41.90
N ALA A 127 40.05 -3.18 -42.97
CA ALA A 127 39.12 -2.14 -43.31
C ALA A 127 37.71 -2.72 -43.59
N ALA A 128 37.64 -3.82 -44.35
CA ALA A 128 36.39 -4.50 -44.63
C ALA A 128 35.77 -5.13 -43.38
N ALA A 129 36.55 -5.76 -42.52
CA ALA A 129 36.07 -6.35 -41.28
C ALA A 129 35.51 -5.28 -40.32
N VAL A 130 36.18 -4.14 -40.16
CA VAL A 130 35.69 -3.01 -39.37
C VAL A 130 34.37 -2.46 -39.92
N ALA A 131 34.27 -2.32 -41.24
CA ALA A 131 33.05 -1.84 -41.91
C ALA A 131 31.83 -2.79 -41.75
N MET A 132 32.07 -4.07 -41.43
CA MET A 132 31.02 -5.04 -41.16
C MET A 132 30.41 -4.91 -39.74
N VAL A 133 31.07 -4.20 -38.81
CA VAL A 133 30.58 -4.00 -37.47
C VAL A 133 29.62 -2.81 -37.41
N PRO A 134 28.36 -3.00 -36.99
CA PRO A 134 27.36 -1.92 -36.98
C PRO A 134 27.51 -1.03 -35.76
N ASP A 135 28.62 -0.31 -35.62
CA ASP A 135 28.89 0.58 -34.48
C ASP A 135 27.80 1.61 -34.20
N GLY A 136 27.19 2.10 -35.33
CA GLY A 136 26.06 3.04 -35.26
C GLY A 136 24.85 2.50 -34.53
N LEU A 137 24.58 1.19 -34.58
CA LEU A 137 23.46 0.58 -33.92
C LEU A 137 23.60 0.66 -32.37
N VAL A 138 24.79 0.31 -31.87
CA VAL A 138 25.11 0.38 -30.44
C VAL A 138 25.11 1.82 -29.91
N LEU A 139 25.71 2.73 -30.71
CA LEU A 139 25.76 4.14 -30.37
C LEU A 139 24.36 4.77 -30.31
N LEU A 140 23.52 4.54 -31.34
CA LEU A 140 22.18 5.12 -31.44
C LEU A 140 21.24 4.58 -30.33
N THR A 141 21.30 3.29 -30.01
CA THR A 141 20.49 2.73 -28.92
C THR A 141 20.89 3.31 -27.56
N SER A 142 22.20 3.41 -27.29
CA SER A 142 22.71 4.01 -26.07
C SER A 142 22.35 5.49 -25.95
N LEU A 143 22.46 6.25 -27.07
CA LEU A 143 22.11 7.67 -27.11
C LEU A 143 20.59 7.87 -26.86
N SER A 144 19.74 7.02 -27.45
CA SER A 144 18.29 7.06 -27.24
C SER A 144 17.92 6.84 -25.76
N PHE A 145 18.55 5.90 -25.10
CA PHE A 145 18.34 5.67 -23.66
C PHE A 145 18.80 6.88 -22.83
N ILE A 146 19.97 7.46 -23.14
CA ILE A 146 20.48 8.65 -22.42
C ILE A 146 19.51 9.82 -22.58
N VAL A 147 19.01 10.09 -23.78
CA VAL A 147 18.03 11.15 -24.04
C VAL A 147 16.74 10.89 -23.25
N GLY A 148 16.26 9.65 -23.21
CA GLY A 148 15.11 9.24 -22.42
C GLY A 148 15.30 9.46 -20.91
N VAL A 149 16.44 9.06 -20.36
CA VAL A 149 16.78 9.29 -18.93
C VAL A 149 16.84 10.79 -18.62
N ILE A 150 17.45 11.61 -19.49
CA ILE A 150 17.46 13.07 -19.31
C ILE A 150 16.06 13.66 -19.32
N ALA A 151 15.18 13.17 -20.21
CA ALA A 151 13.79 13.61 -20.27
C ALA A 151 13.01 13.26 -19.00
N LEU A 152 13.21 12.05 -18.44
CA LEU A 152 12.65 11.64 -17.16
C LEU A 152 13.19 12.49 -16.00
N ALA A 153 14.51 12.70 -15.93
CA ALA A 153 15.15 13.52 -14.89
C ALA A 153 14.61 14.96 -14.89
N ARG A 154 14.36 15.57 -16.07
CA ARG A 154 13.75 16.90 -16.18
C ARG A 154 12.31 16.95 -15.63
N ARG A 155 11.63 15.81 -15.56
CA ARG A 155 10.29 15.66 -14.99
C ARG A 155 10.31 15.21 -13.52
N GLY A 156 11.48 15.20 -12.88
CA GLY A 156 11.64 14.82 -11.47
C GLY A 156 11.74 13.31 -11.22
N ALA A 157 11.75 12.47 -12.29
CA ALA A 157 11.88 11.03 -12.18
C ALA A 157 13.33 10.59 -12.42
N LEU A 158 13.93 9.88 -11.45
CA LEU A 158 15.30 9.40 -11.54
C LEU A 158 15.33 7.93 -11.98
N ALA A 159 15.76 7.66 -13.21
CA ALA A 159 16.01 6.30 -13.68
C ALA A 159 17.41 5.84 -13.21
N ARG A 160 17.50 4.70 -12.56
CA ARG A 160 18.77 4.10 -12.10
C ARG A 160 19.50 3.38 -13.22
N GLU A 161 18.78 2.86 -14.20
CA GLU A 161 19.32 2.14 -15.35
C GLU A 161 18.81 2.73 -16.66
N LEU A 162 19.66 2.70 -17.69
CA LEU A 162 19.29 3.18 -19.03
C LEU A 162 18.14 2.38 -19.63
N ALA A 163 18.09 1.07 -19.33
CA ALA A 163 17.02 0.17 -19.78
C ALA A 163 15.65 0.48 -19.19
N SER A 164 15.58 1.19 -18.06
CA SER A 164 14.31 1.55 -17.41
C SER A 164 13.37 2.35 -18.33
N VAL A 165 13.92 3.14 -19.27
CA VAL A 165 13.14 3.90 -20.25
C VAL A 165 12.37 2.97 -21.20
N GLU A 166 13.03 1.89 -21.67
CA GLU A 166 12.40 0.88 -22.53
C GLU A 166 11.28 0.15 -21.77
N LEU A 167 11.56 -0.26 -20.54
CA LEU A 167 10.60 -0.98 -19.72
C LEU A 167 9.35 -0.16 -19.43
N LEU A 168 9.54 1.11 -19.02
CA LEU A 168 8.41 2.01 -18.76
C LEU A 168 7.55 2.23 -20.03
N ALA A 169 8.18 2.26 -21.20
CA ALA A 169 7.47 2.41 -22.48
C ALA A 169 6.67 1.15 -22.89
N ARG A 170 6.91 0.01 -22.26
CA ARG A 170 6.30 -1.30 -22.59
C ARG A 170 5.34 -1.80 -21.51
N VAL A 171 5.08 -0.98 -20.47
CA VAL A 171 4.11 -1.33 -19.44
C VAL A 171 2.72 -1.41 -20.06
N ASP A 172 2.10 -2.56 -19.95
CA ASP A 172 0.72 -2.84 -20.38
C ASP A 172 -0.23 -3.06 -19.19
N ILE A 173 0.32 -3.36 -18.00
CA ILE A 173 -0.44 -3.52 -16.74
C ILE A 173 0.22 -2.68 -15.66
N LEU A 174 -0.58 -1.88 -14.95
CA LEU A 174 -0.17 -1.09 -13.79
C LEU A 174 -0.92 -1.57 -12.55
N CYS A 175 -0.21 -2.20 -11.64
CA CYS A 175 -0.73 -2.60 -10.33
C CYS A 175 -0.53 -1.49 -9.31
N LEU A 176 -1.60 -1.08 -8.67
CA LEU A 176 -1.63 0.04 -7.73
C LEU A 176 -2.11 -0.44 -6.36
N ASP A 177 -1.40 -0.05 -5.32
CA ASP A 177 -1.94 -0.13 -3.97
C ASP A 177 -3.04 0.93 -3.79
N LYS A 178 -4.05 0.61 -2.97
CA LYS A 178 -5.12 1.55 -2.62
C LYS A 178 -4.62 2.62 -1.67
N THR A 179 -4.04 2.20 -0.52
CA THR A 179 -3.76 3.05 0.63
C THR A 179 -2.46 3.84 0.44
N GLY A 180 -2.51 5.17 0.58
CA GLY A 180 -1.34 6.03 0.38
C GLY A 180 -0.91 6.22 -1.09
N THR A 181 -1.48 5.45 -2.04
CA THR A 181 -1.22 5.56 -3.49
C THR A 181 -2.40 6.21 -4.21
N ILE A 182 -3.53 5.53 -4.34
CA ILE A 182 -4.78 6.09 -4.91
C ILE A 182 -5.43 7.05 -3.91
N THR A 183 -5.35 6.72 -2.61
CA THR A 183 -5.82 7.56 -1.52
C THR A 183 -4.66 8.31 -0.86
N THR A 184 -4.97 9.34 -0.09
CA THR A 184 -3.96 10.07 0.71
C THR A 184 -3.48 9.26 1.92
N GLY A 185 -4.20 8.20 2.30
CA GLY A 185 -4.05 7.50 3.56
C GLY A 185 -4.82 8.17 4.72
N GLU A 186 -5.43 9.31 4.45
CA GLU A 186 -6.26 10.02 5.44
C GLU A 186 -7.70 9.53 5.38
N ILE A 187 -8.32 9.47 6.55
CA ILE A 187 -9.74 9.15 6.73
C ILE A 187 -10.51 10.48 6.79
N ALA A 188 -11.59 10.58 6.04
CA ALA A 188 -12.49 11.72 6.09
C ALA A 188 -13.84 11.32 6.70
N PHE A 189 -14.42 12.24 7.46
CA PHE A 189 -15.81 12.12 7.90
C PHE A 189 -16.76 12.33 6.72
N ALA A 190 -17.64 11.37 6.46
CA ALA A 190 -18.59 11.41 5.36
C ALA A 190 -20.02 11.76 5.80
N GLY A 191 -20.39 11.46 7.06
CA GLY A 191 -21.72 11.79 7.57
C GLY A 191 -22.15 10.99 8.79
N ILE A 192 -23.37 11.28 9.25
CA ILE A 192 -24.03 10.58 10.35
C ILE A 192 -25.42 10.11 9.87
N GLU A 193 -25.74 8.84 10.11
CA GLU A 193 -27.10 8.30 9.99
C GLU A 193 -27.65 8.00 11.39
N THR A 194 -28.69 8.70 11.81
CA THR A 194 -29.28 8.52 13.14
C THR A 194 -30.11 7.25 13.26
N ILE A 195 -30.13 6.66 14.44
CA ILE A 195 -30.92 5.46 14.76
C ILE A 195 -31.97 5.82 15.79
N GLY A 196 -33.20 5.34 15.58
CA GLY A 196 -34.32 5.54 16.52
C GLY A 196 -34.78 6.99 16.61
N ALA A 197 -34.93 7.51 17.83
CA ALA A 197 -35.41 8.86 18.10
C ALA A 197 -34.30 9.91 18.24
N THR A 198 -33.02 9.55 18.01
CA THR A 198 -31.88 10.44 18.13
C THR A 198 -31.88 11.48 17.02
N THR A 199 -31.72 12.76 17.37
CA THR A 199 -31.60 13.83 16.37
C THR A 199 -30.18 13.93 15.84
N THR A 200 -30.00 14.51 14.65
CA THR A 200 -28.66 14.70 14.04
C THR A 200 -27.76 15.57 14.91
N ASP A 201 -28.31 16.64 15.52
CA ASP A 201 -27.55 17.55 16.38
C ASP A 201 -27.11 16.86 17.69
N GLU A 202 -27.97 16.00 18.27
CA GLU A 202 -27.61 15.21 19.46
C GLU A 202 -26.51 14.20 19.13
N ALA A 203 -26.63 13.52 18.00
CA ALA A 203 -25.62 12.57 17.52
C ALA A 203 -24.28 13.28 17.22
N ALA A 204 -24.32 14.38 16.48
CA ALA A 204 -23.12 15.15 16.13
C ALA A 204 -22.38 15.67 17.39
N SER A 205 -23.16 16.22 18.37
CA SER A 205 -22.60 16.69 19.63
C SER A 205 -21.94 15.55 20.42
N ALA A 206 -22.58 14.39 20.48
CA ALA A 206 -22.04 13.24 21.22
C ALA A 206 -20.78 12.67 20.53
N VAL A 207 -20.76 12.59 19.19
CA VAL A 207 -19.58 12.16 18.44
C VAL A 207 -18.45 13.16 18.58
N GLY A 208 -18.72 14.47 18.49
CA GLY A 208 -17.72 15.54 18.69
C GLY A 208 -17.13 15.50 20.12
N ALA A 209 -17.96 15.29 21.14
CA ALA A 209 -17.48 15.10 22.52
C ALA A 209 -16.55 13.90 22.63
N MET A 210 -16.94 12.75 22.09
CA MET A 210 -16.11 11.53 22.07
C MET A 210 -14.78 11.73 21.35
N ALA A 211 -14.78 12.49 20.25
CA ALA A 211 -13.55 12.76 19.50
C ALA A 211 -12.58 13.69 20.22
N ALA A 212 -13.10 14.60 21.08
CA ALA A 212 -12.30 15.59 21.80
C ALA A 212 -11.70 15.07 23.11
N VAL A 213 -12.17 13.93 23.62
CA VAL A 213 -11.76 13.40 24.94
C VAL A 213 -10.36 12.78 24.91
N ASP A 214 -9.94 12.22 23.77
CA ASP A 214 -8.64 11.56 23.67
C ASP A 214 -7.53 12.58 23.41
N PRO A 215 -6.54 12.75 24.31
CA PRO A 215 -5.45 13.69 24.12
C PRO A 215 -4.46 13.27 23.00
N ALA A 216 -4.49 12.00 22.58
CA ALA A 216 -3.68 11.45 21.51
C ALA A 216 -4.58 10.69 20.51
N PRO A 217 -5.46 11.40 19.77
CA PRO A 217 -6.46 10.76 18.94
C PRO A 217 -5.81 9.98 17.79
N ASN A 218 -6.33 8.78 17.53
CA ASN A 218 -6.00 8.05 16.31
C ASN A 218 -6.59 8.75 15.07
N ALA A 219 -6.20 8.32 13.86
CA ALA A 219 -6.63 8.95 12.60
C ALA A 219 -8.17 9.07 12.48
N THR A 220 -8.92 8.11 13.00
CA THR A 220 -10.39 8.11 13.01
C THR A 220 -10.94 9.22 13.91
N LEU A 221 -10.48 9.31 15.15
CA LEU A 221 -10.91 10.36 16.09
C LEU A 221 -10.48 11.73 15.63
N ALA A 222 -9.27 11.85 15.05
CA ALA A 222 -8.78 13.11 14.47
C ALA A 222 -9.68 13.58 13.31
N ALA A 223 -10.10 12.67 12.43
CA ALA A 223 -11.04 12.98 11.36
C ALA A 223 -12.40 13.48 11.89
N LEU A 224 -12.92 12.83 12.93
CA LEU A 224 -14.17 13.25 13.58
C LEU A 224 -14.02 14.62 14.29
N ALA A 225 -12.93 14.83 15.01
CA ALA A 225 -12.66 16.09 15.70
C ALA A 225 -12.47 17.29 14.75
N SER A 226 -11.97 17.03 13.53
CA SER A 226 -11.83 18.08 12.51
C SER A 226 -13.15 18.45 11.82
N ALA A 227 -14.12 17.54 11.85
CA ALA A 227 -15.40 17.69 11.12
C ALA A 227 -16.57 18.12 12.01
N LEU A 228 -16.50 17.84 13.32
CA LEU A 228 -17.59 18.06 14.26
C LEU A 228 -17.14 18.92 15.44
N ASP A 229 -17.96 19.90 15.77
CA ASP A 229 -17.71 20.76 16.92
C ASP A 229 -17.89 19.96 18.23
N ALA A 230 -16.91 20.06 19.11
CA ALA A 230 -16.98 19.45 20.42
C ALA A 230 -17.80 20.39 21.36
N PRO A 231 -18.86 19.87 21.98
CA PRO A 231 -19.59 20.63 23.01
C PRO A 231 -18.74 20.71 24.28
N ASP A 232 -19.04 21.71 25.13
CA ASP A 232 -18.37 21.88 26.42
C ASP A 232 -18.89 20.85 27.46
N TRP A 233 -18.54 19.56 27.25
CA TRP A 233 -18.87 18.45 28.13
C TRP A 233 -17.62 18.00 28.89
N THR A 234 -17.77 17.79 30.19
CA THR A 234 -16.68 17.31 31.03
C THR A 234 -16.73 15.79 31.12
N ALA A 235 -15.70 15.12 30.64
CA ALA A 235 -15.53 13.69 30.81
C ALA A 235 -15.05 13.35 32.23
N THR A 236 -15.73 12.43 32.89
CA THR A 236 -15.39 11.95 34.23
C THR A 236 -14.52 10.70 34.22
N THR A 237 -14.77 9.83 33.28
CA THR A 237 -14.01 8.60 33.04
C THR A 237 -13.90 8.33 31.55
N THR A 238 -12.75 7.84 31.11
CA THR A 238 -12.49 7.52 29.71
C THR A 238 -11.85 6.14 29.55
N VAL A 239 -12.24 5.44 28.51
CA VAL A 239 -11.61 4.20 28.05
C VAL A 239 -11.11 4.46 26.62
N PRO A 240 -9.79 4.58 26.42
CA PRO A 240 -9.21 4.78 25.09
C PRO A 240 -9.57 3.66 24.13
N PHE A 241 -9.50 3.92 22.82
CA PHE A 241 -9.67 2.88 21.82
C PHE A 241 -8.57 1.82 21.93
N SER A 242 -8.94 0.56 21.71
CA SER A 242 -8.00 -0.55 21.57
C SER A 242 -8.42 -1.42 20.39
N SER A 243 -7.47 -1.86 19.58
CA SER A 243 -7.71 -2.76 18.43
C SER A 243 -8.29 -4.11 18.86
N ALA A 244 -7.91 -4.60 20.04
CA ALA A 244 -8.46 -5.83 20.62
C ALA A 244 -9.94 -5.68 21.01
N ARG A 245 -10.32 -4.53 21.60
CA ARG A 245 -11.71 -4.25 22.00
C ARG A 245 -12.56 -3.73 20.84
N LYS A 246 -11.96 -3.02 19.90
CA LYS A 246 -12.61 -2.33 18.75
C LYS A 246 -13.62 -1.26 19.14
N TRP A 247 -13.47 -0.68 20.34
CA TRP A 247 -14.29 0.43 20.84
C TRP A 247 -13.55 1.29 21.86
N ALA A 248 -14.02 2.53 21.99
CA ALA A 248 -13.67 3.50 23.03
C ALA A 248 -14.91 3.91 23.78
N ALA A 249 -14.78 4.40 25.02
CA ALA A 249 -15.89 4.93 25.81
C ALA A 249 -15.50 6.17 26.59
N ALA A 250 -16.49 7.01 26.88
CA ALA A 250 -16.36 8.11 27.83
C ALA A 250 -17.67 8.33 28.57
N ASP A 251 -17.54 8.61 29.87
CA ASP A 251 -18.63 9.02 30.74
C ASP A 251 -18.61 10.54 30.90
N PHE A 252 -19.73 11.19 30.64
CA PHE A 252 -19.83 12.66 30.70
C PHE A 252 -20.74 13.06 31.86
N ASP A 253 -20.27 13.98 32.70
CA ASP A 253 -20.96 14.45 33.90
C ASP A 253 -22.39 14.92 33.62
N GLY A 254 -23.35 14.41 34.42
CA GLY A 254 -24.76 14.74 34.31
C GLY A 254 -25.47 14.26 33.03
N ARG A 255 -24.85 13.39 32.21
CA ARG A 255 -25.39 12.93 30.91
C ARG A 255 -25.48 11.41 30.83
N ALA A 256 -24.49 10.77 30.22
CA ALA A 256 -24.48 9.36 29.92
C ALA A 256 -23.06 8.87 29.63
N THR A 257 -22.88 7.56 29.63
CA THR A 257 -21.70 6.93 29.05
C THR A 257 -21.95 6.65 27.60
N PHE A 258 -21.02 7.11 26.73
CA PHE A 258 -21.05 6.86 25.29
C PHE A 258 -19.96 5.85 24.91
N HIS A 259 -20.30 4.98 23.95
CA HIS A 259 -19.35 4.00 23.42
C HIS A 259 -19.31 4.18 21.89
N LEU A 260 -18.11 4.36 21.36
CA LEU A 260 -17.82 4.55 19.94
C LEU A 260 -16.97 3.40 19.42
N GLY A 261 -17.37 2.72 18.36
CA GLY A 261 -16.57 1.61 17.83
C GLY A 261 -17.27 0.79 16.76
N ALA A 262 -16.78 -0.45 16.60
CA ALA A 262 -17.26 -1.37 15.58
C ALA A 262 -18.72 -1.79 15.81
N PRO A 263 -19.59 -1.74 14.78
CA PRO A 263 -21.00 -2.06 14.90
C PRO A 263 -21.25 -3.50 15.37
N ASP A 264 -20.42 -4.46 14.96
CA ASP A 264 -20.54 -5.88 15.36
C ASP A 264 -20.33 -6.12 16.86
N ILE A 265 -19.60 -5.23 17.51
CA ILE A 265 -19.30 -5.29 18.96
C ILE A 265 -20.32 -4.48 19.76
N LEU A 266 -20.63 -3.27 19.32
CA LEU A 266 -21.40 -2.34 20.14
C LEU A 266 -22.91 -2.50 20.01
N LEU A 267 -23.45 -2.98 18.88
CA LEU A 267 -24.88 -3.13 18.73
C LEU A 267 -25.43 -4.36 19.46
N PRO A 268 -26.50 -4.23 20.26
CA PRO A 268 -27.18 -5.36 20.85
C PRO A 268 -27.66 -6.36 19.79
N LYS A 269 -27.64 -7.66 20.11
CA LYS A 269 -27.92 -8.72 19.13
C LYS A 269 -29.25 -8.57 18.38
N GLY A 270 -30.29 -8.05 19.03
CA GLY A 270 -31.61 -7.82 18.41
C GLY A 270 -31.61 -6.65 17.44
N GLU A 271 -31.02 -5.54 17.81
CA GLU A 271 -30.96 -4.31 17.01
C GLU A 271 -29.92 -4.39 15.90
N TRP A 272 -28.86 -5.19 16.10
CA TRP A 272 -27.88 -5.47 15.07
C TRP A 272 -28.52 -6.12 13.83
N ALA A 273 -29.52 -6.98 14.00
CA ALA A 273 -30.16 -7.64 12.84
C ALA A 273 -30.78 -6.63 11.87
N VAL A 274 -31.36 -5.52 12.37
CA VAL A 274 -31.94 -4.45 11.55
C VAL A 274 -30.87 -3.56 10.92
N ALA A 275 -29.85 -3.19 11.68
CA ALA A 275 -28.79 -2.31 11.19
C ALA A 275 -27.78 -3.03 10.26
N ARG A 276 -27.71 -4.35 10.31
CA ARG A 276 -26.70 -5.16 9.58
C ARG A 276 -26.76 -4.96 8.09
N GLU A 277 -27.94 -4.99 7.51
CA GLU A 277 -28.11 -4.77 6.07
C GLU A 277 -27.62 -3.36 5.68
N ARG A 278 -27.99 -2.36 6.49
CA ARG A 278 -27.57 -0.98 6.24
C ARG A 278 -26.05 -0.79 6.33
N VAL A 279 -25.43 -1.35 7.35
CA VAL A 279 -23.96 -1.35 7.48
C VAL A 279 -23.30 -2.06 6.30
N ALA A 280 -23.85 -3.21 5.85
CA ALA A 280 -23.32 -3.93 4.71
C ALA A 280 -23.47 -3.14 3.39
N GLU A 281 -24.57 -2.42 3.19
CA GLU A 281 -24.77 -1.53 2.04
C GLU A 281 -23.75 -0.37 2.04
N LEU A 282 -23.57 0.28 3.19
CA LEU A 282 -22.64 1.37 3.36
C LEU A 282 -21.18 0.90 3.15
N ALA A 283 -20.83 -0.29 3.65
CA ALA A 283 -19.54 -0.90 3.39
C ALA A 283 -19.32 -1.21 1.89
N LYS A 284 -20.35 -1.66 1.18
CA LYS A 284 -20.29 -1.87 -0.29
C LYS A 284 -20.08 -0.56 -1.05
N SER A 285 -20.53 0.57 -0.51
CA SER A 285 -20.25 1.90 -1.11
C SER A 285 -18.86 2.43 -0.79
N GLY A 286 -18.04 1.66 -0.06
CA GLY A 286 -16.66 2.02 0.28
C GLY A 286 -16.52 2.83 1.54
N GLN A 287 -17.56 2.90 2.34
CA GLN A 287 -17.54 3.61 3.61
C GLN A 287 -17.14 2.70 4.76
N ARG A 288 -16.32 3.21 5.66
CA ARG A 288 -16.07 2.60 6.96
C ARG A 288 -17.16 3.07 7.91
N VAL A 289 -17.85 2.13 8.55
CA VAL A 289 -18.97 2.44 9.42
C VAL A 289 -18.58 2.19 10.87
N LEU A 290 -18.77 3.18 11.72
CA LEU A 290 -18.73 3.07 13.17
C LEU A 290 -20.13 3.29 13.74
N VAL A 291 -20.33 2.89 14.97
CA VAL A 291 -21.57 3.15 15.71
C VAL A 291 -21.28 3.88 17.01
N LEU A 292 -22.15 4.82 17.34
CA LEU A 292 -22.21 5.42 18.67
C LEU A 292 -23.40 4.83 19.42
N THR A 293 -23.15 4.34 20.63
CA THR A 293 -24.20 3.88 21.55
C THR A 293 -24.16 4.67 22.86
N ARG A 294 -25.30 4.78 23.53
CA ARG A 294 -25.45 5.43 24.83
C ARG A 294 -25.91 4.43 25.90
N SER A 295 -25.33 4.50 27.09
CA SER A 295 -25.74 3.77 28.28
C SER A 295 -25.91 4.71 29.47
N SER A 296 -26.36 4.17 30.62
CA SER A 296 -26.48 4.96 31.88
C SER A 296 -25.10 5.50 32.29
N ALA A 297 -25.09 6.69 32.91
CA ALA A 297 -23.86 7.26 33.46
C ALA A 297 -23.17 6.33 34.46
N GLY A 298 -21.84 6.39 34.56
CA GLY A 298 -21.03 5.57 35.43
C GLY A 298 -20.81 4.14 34.98
N THR A 299 -21.12 3.78 33.74
CA THR A 299 -20.92 2.42 33.17
C THR A 299 -19.68 2.32 32.25
N CYS A 300 -18.72 3.20 32.44
CA CYS A 300 -17.48 3.25 31.63
C CYS A 300 -16.46 2.26 32.25
N ASP A 301 -16.41 1.03 31.73
CA ASP A 301 -15.53 -0.05 32.19
C ASP A 301 -14.77 -0.62 30.96
N PRO A 302 -13.42 -0.72 31.01
CA PRO A 302 -12.62 -1.23 29.89
C PRO A 302 -12.83 -2.73 29.62
N GLU A 303 -13.30 -3.51 30.58
CA GLU A 303 -13.44 -4.96 30.44
C GLU A 303 -14.86 -5.39 30.06
N THR A 304 -15.88 -4.57 30.40
CA THR A 304 -17.28 -4.97 30.22
C THR A 304 -18.11 -3.91 29.51
N LEU A 305 -18.87 -4.35 28.50
CA LEU A 305 -19.87 -3.51 27.83
C LEU A 305 -21.21 -3.63 28.54
N PRO A 306 -21.86 -2.51 28.92
CA PRO A 306 -23.20 -2.54 29.52
C PRO A 306 -24.23 -3.26 28.63
N ALA A 307 -25.05 -4.11 29.19
CA ALA A 307 -26.09 -4.83 28.44
C ALA A 307 -27.16 -3.88 27.85
N ALA A 308 -27.51 -2.83 28.60
CA ALA A 308 -28.50 -1.84 28.17
C ALA A 308 -27.80 -0.66 27.45
N ARG A 309 -27.37 -0.88 26.20
CA ARG A 309 -26.86 0.17 25.32
C ARG A 309 -27.93 0.52 24.28
N LEU A 310 -28.16 1.79 24.08
CA LEU A 310 -29.08 2.31 23.06
C LEU A 310 -28.26 2.85 21.88
N PRO A 311 -28.40 2.28 20.69
CA PRO A 311 -27.77 2.83 19.48
C PRO A 311 -28.30 4.23 19.19
N MET A 312 -27.39 5.15 18.87
CA MET A 312 -27.72 6.54 18.53
C MET A 312 -27.57 6.84 17.07
N CYS A 313 -26.44 6.45 16.49
CA CYS A 313 -26.15 6.72 15.09
C CYS A 313 -25.07 5.80 14.53
N LEU A 314 -25.06 5.68 13.20
CA LEU A 314 -23.95 5.20 12.42
C LEU A 314 -23.11 6.41 11.99
N ILE A 315 -21.80 6.29 12.07
CA ILE A 315 -20.84 7.30 11.67
C ILE A 315 -20.14 6.77 10.43
N LEU A 316 -20.18 7.55 9.37
CA LEU A 316 -19.68 7.19 8.06
C LEU A 316 -18.32 7.85 7.85
N LEU A 317 -17.34 7.05 7.53
CA LEU A 317 -15.98 7.48 7.22
C LEU A 317 -15.60 6.94 5.85
N GLU A 318 -14.77 7.67 5.15
CA GLU A 318 -14.27 7.23 3.85
C GLU A 318 -12.80 7.57 3.65
N ASP A 319 -12.13 6.77 2.82
CA ASP A 319 -10.77 7.08 2.40
C ASP A 319 -10.77 8.25 1.43
N THR A 320 -9.90 9.21 1.65
CA THR A 320 -9.73 10.38 0.79
C THR A 320 -8.97 10.00 -0.47
N VAL A 321 -9.65 10.00 -1.62
CA VAL A 321 -9.00 9.81 -2.93
C VAL A 321 -8.16 11.04 -3.26
N ARG A 322 -6.94 10.83 -3.77
CA ARG A 322 -6.08 11.95 -4.20
C ARG A 322 -6.76 12.73 -5.32
N PRO A 323 -6.76 14.07 -5.26
CA PRO A 323 -7.40 14.90 -6.29
C PRO A 323 -6.89 14.64 -7.71
N GLU A 324 -5.59 14.33 -7.84
CA GLU A 324 -4.91 14.06 -9.11
C GLU A 324 -5.13 12.63 -9.63
N ALA A 325 -5.54 11.69 -8.78
CA ALA A 325 -5.65 10.28 -9.16
C ALA A 325 -6.58 10.03 -10.36
N PRO A 326 -7.79 10.62 -10.45
CA PRO A 326 -8.68 10.36 -11.58
C PRO A 326 -8.08 10.76 -12.92
N GLU A 327 -7.40 11.91 -12.99
CA GLU A 327 -6.77 12.41 -14.23
C GLU A 327 -5.60 11.50 -14.65
N ILE A 328 -4.74 11.12 -13.70
CA ILE A 328 -3.58 10.26 -13.96
C ILE A 328 -4.03 8.86 -14.41
N LEU A 329 -5.03 8.27 -13.73
CA LEU A 329 -5.54 6.94 -14.07
C LEU A 329 -6.25 6.92 -15.42
N ALA A 330 -7.01 7.97 -15.74
CA ALA A 330 -7.61 8.13 -17.06
C ALA A 330 -6.54 8.21 -18.17
N TRP A 331 -5.46 8.95 -17.93
CA TRP A 331 -4.36 9.05 -18.88
C TRP A 331 -3.70 7.67 -19.15
N PHE A 332 -3.44 6.86 -18.11
CA PHE A 332 -2.92 5.51 -18.32
C PHE A 332 -3.88 4.62 -19.10
N ALA A 333 -5.17 4.69 -18.80
CA ALA A 333 -6.19 3.93 -19.55
C ALA A 333 -6.24 4.34 -21.03
N GLU A 334 -6.11 5.63 -21.34
CA GLU A 334 -6.03 6.15 -22.73
C GLU A 334 -4.77 5.67 -23.47
N GLN A 335 -3.66 5.42 -22.74
CA GLN A 335 -2.45 4.80 -23.32
C GLN A 335 -2.59 3.28 -23.54
N GLY A 336 -3.73 2.69 -23.20
CA GLY A 336 -3.98 1.25 -23.32
C GLY A 336 -3.40 0.42 -22.17
N VAL A 337 -3.00 1.05 -21.06
CA VAL A 337 -2.49 0.37 -19.88
C VAL A 337 -3.66 -0.13 -19.04
N SER A 338 -3.67 -1.43 -18.74
CA SER A 338 -4.65 -2.05 -17.85
C SER A 338 -4.35 -1.70 -16.39
N LEU A 339 -5.33 -1.13 -15.69
CA LEU A 339 -5.19 -0.76 -14.29
C LEU A 339 -5.70 -1.89 -13.38
N LYS A 340 -4.90 -2.26 -12.39
CA LYS A 340 -5.23 -3.25 -11.35
C LYS A 340 -5.04 -2.60 -9.99
N VAL A 341 -6.05 -2.73 -9.10
CA VAL A 341 -5.96 -2.21 -7.72
C VAL A 341 -5.85 -3.37 -6.76
N ILE A 342 -4.83 -3.34 -5.91
CA ILE A 342 -4.50 -4.40 -4.96
C ILE A 342 -4.54 -3.82 -3.55
N SER A 343 -5.20 -4.50 -2.60
CA SER A 343 -5.29 -4.02 -1.21
C SER A 343 -5.60 -5.17 -0.24
N GLY A 344 -5.18 -5.03 1.01
CA GLY A 344 -5.59 -5.90 2.11
C GLY A 344 -7.05 -5.74 2.54
N ASP A 345 -7.71 -4.63 2.16
CA ASP A 345 -9.09 -4.34 2.52
C ASP A 345 -10.12 -5.27 1.86
N HIS A 346 -11.36 -5.22 2.37
CA HIS A 346 -12.47 -5.95 1.77
C HIS A 346 -12.68 -5.56 0.29
N PRO A 347 -12.83 -6.54 -0.65
CA PRO A 347 -12.88 -6.26 -2.09
C PRO A 347 -13.93 -5.22 -2.50
N ALA A 348 -15.12 -5.24 -1.90
CA ALA A 348 -16.17 -4.27 -2.21
C ALA A 348 -15.78 -2.84 -1.81
N THR A 349 -15.04 -2.65 -0.70
CA THR A 349 -14.51 -1.34 -0.27
C THR A 349 -13.45 -0.85 -1.25
N VAL A 350 -12.52 -1.72 -1.65
CA VAL A 350 -11.48 -1.39 -2.65
C VAL A 350 -12.11 -1.00 -3.99
N ALA A 351 -13.11 -1.77 -4.44
CA ALA A 351 -13.85 -1.51 -5.68
C ALA A 351 -14.57 -0.14 -5.65
N ALA A 352 -15.16 0.23 -4.52
CA ALA A 352 -15.83 1.51 -4.38
C ALA A 352 -14.82 2.69 -4.47
N VAL A 353 -13.65 2.56 -3.84
CA VAL A 353 -12.58 3.57 -3.93
C VAL A 353 -12.03 3.63 -5.36
N ALA A 354 -11.75 2.48 -5.98
CA ALA A 354 -11.27 2.38 -7.36
C ALA A 354 -12.25 3.02 -8.36
N ARG A 355 -13.56 2.82 -8.16
CA ARG A 355 -14.62 3.45 -8.98
C ARG A 355 -14.62 4.97 -8.83
N ARG A 356 -14.51 5.50 -7.59
CA ARG A 356 -14.39 6.95 -7.33
C ARG A 356 -13.14 7.55 -7.97
N ALA A 357 -12.06 6.78 -8.00
CA ALA A 357 -10.81 7.16 -8.68
C ALA A 357 -10.85 7.01 -10.19
N GLY A 358 -11.95 6.47 -10.77
CA GLY A 358 -12.11 6.34 -12.22
C GLY A 358 -11.40 5.13 -12.84
N VAL A 359 -11.07 4.10 -12.05
CA VAL A 359 -10.44 2.86 -12.57
C VAL A 359 -11.44 2.10 -13.44
N PRO A 360 -11.12 1.83 -14.73
CA PRO A 360 -11.98 1.05 -15.60
C PRO A 360 -12.16 -0.38 -15.08
N GLY A 361 -13.39 -0.89 -15.14
CA GLY A 361 -13.69 -2.26 -14.71
C GLY A 361 -13.68 -2.47 -13.20
N ALA A 362 -13.69 -1.42 -12.39
CA ALA A 362 -13.68 -1.50 -10.91
C ALA A 362 -14.83 -2.34 -10.31
N ASP A 363 -15.87 -2.61 -11.07
CA ASP A 363 -16.97 -3.50 -10.64
C ASP A 363 -16.60 -5.00 -10.69
N HIS A 364 -15.54 -5.35 -11.44
CA HIS A 364 -15.00 -6.70 -11.50
C HIS A 364 -13.93 -6.89 -10.44
N TRP A 365 -14.37 -7.11 -9.20
CA TRP A 365 -13.49 -7.34 -8.07
C TRP A 365 -13.40 -8.83 -7.71
N ILE A 366 -12.27 -9.22 -7.17
CA ILE A 366 -11.95 -10.59 -6.74
C ILE A 366 -11.50 -10.56 -5.27
N ASP A 367 -11.97 -11.50 -4.48
CA ASP A 367 -11.42 -11.78 -3.15
C ASP A 367 -10.18 -12.66 -3.34
N ALA A 368 -9.01 -12.18 -2.89
CA ALA A 368 -7.75 -12.90 -3.09
C ALA A 368 -7.74 -14.30 -2.45
N ARG A 369 -8.59 -14.53 -1.44
CA ARG A 369 -8.75 -15.84 -0.81
C ARG A 369 -9.44 -16.88 -1.70
N ASP A 370 -10.14 -16.42 -2.74
CA ASP A 370 -10.84 -17.26 -3.71
C ASP A 370 -10.00 -17.51 -4.97
N LEU A 371 -8.77 -16.94 -5.03
CA LEU A 371 -7.86 -17.14 -6.15
C LEU A 371 -7.36 -18.59 -6.17
N PRO A 372 -7.24 -19.18 -7.39
CA PRO A 372 -6.71 -20.54 -7.54
C PRO A 372 -5.20 -20.59 -7.29
N ASP A 373 -4.71 -21.72 -6.78
CA ASP A 373 -3.28 -21.96 -6.59
C ASP A 373 -2.56 -22.33 -7.91
N ASP A 374 -3.32 -22.73 -8.94
CA ASP A 374 -2.78 -23.09 -10.24
C ASP A 374 -2.31 -21.85 -11.01
N PRO A 375 -1.04 -21.78 -11.48
CA PRO A 375 -0.48 -20.59 -12.13
C PRO A 375 -1.22 -20.11 -13.38
N GLU A 376 -1.77 -21.03 -14.22
CA GLU A 376 -2.50 -20.66 -15.43
C GLU A 376 -3.87 -20.06 -15.06
N ALA A 377 -4.60 -20.71 -14.15
CA ALA A 377 -5.88 -20.20 -13.67
C ALA A 377 -5.73 -18.88 -12.88
N LEU A 378 -4.62 -18.73 -12.14
CA LEU A 378 -4.27 -17.47 -11.45
C LEU A 378 -4.02 -16.33 -12.44
N ALA A 379 -3.29 -16.62 -13.54
CA ALA A 379 -3.04 -15.62 -14.59
C ALA A 379 -4.33 -15.19 -15.28
N ASP A 380 -5.24 -16.14 -15.57
CA ASP A 380 -6.56 -15.84 -16.15
C ASP A 380 -7.43 -14.99 -15.21
N ALA A 381 -7.47 -15.32 -13.93
CA ALA A 381 -8.18 -14.55 -12.91
C ALA A 381 -7.56 -13.14 -12.76
N GLY A 382 -6.23 -13.07 -12.78
CA GLY A 382 -5.48 -11.81 -12.78
C GLY A 382 -5.77 -10.93 -13.99
N ALA A 383 -5.93 -11.51 -15.16
CA ALA A 383 -6.29 -10.79 -16.38
C ALA A 383 -7.73 -10.24 -16.30
N ALA A 384 -8.68 -11.05 -15.81
CA ALA A 384 -10.10 -10.72 -15.76
C ALA A 384 -10.45 -9.66 -14.69
N GLY A 385 -9.82 -9.70 -13.52
CA GLY A 385 -10.10 -8.80 -12.40
C GLY A 385 -9.45 -7.43 -12.57
N ALA A 386 -10.14 -6.37 -12.17
CA ALA A 386 -9.56 -5.03 -12.05
C ALA A 386 -9.21 -4.66 -10.61
N VAL A 387 -9.86 -5.29 -9.63
CA VAL A 387 -9.70 -5.00 -8.20
C VAL A 387 -9.51 -6.31 -7.44
N PHE A 388 -8.49 -6.34 -6.58
CA PHE A 388 -8.16 -7.47 -5.71
C PHE A 388 -8.15 -7.01 -4.26
N GLY A 389 -9.04 -7.57 -3.45
CA GLY A 389 -9.10 -7.29 -2.03
C GLY A 389 -8.65 -8.48 -1.19
N ARG A 390 -8.30 -8.21 0.10
CA ARG A 390 -7.79 -9.21 1.05
C ARG A 390 -6.54 -9.93 0.55
N VAL A 391 -5.70 -9.18 -0.16
CA VAL A 391 -4.36 -9.62 -0.53
C VAL A 391 -3.46 -9.46 0.69
N THR A 392 -2.85 -10.56 1.15
CA THR A 392 -1.95 -10.61 2.32
C THR A 392 -0.53 -10.92 1.87
#